data_6e47a0e5d00a3cdd6862a5c64864f1bc
#
_entry.id   6e47a0e5d00a3cdd6862a5c64864f1bc
#
_cell.length_a   1.000
_cell.length_b   1.000
_cell.length_c   1.000
_cell.angle_alpha   90.00
_cell.angle_beta   90.00
_cell.angle_gamma   90.00
#
_symmetry.space_group_name_H-M   'P 1'
#
loop_
_entity.id
_entity.type
_entity.pdbx_description
1 polymer ?
#
loop_
_entity_poly.entity_id
_entity_poly.type
_entity_poly.pdbx_seq_one_letter_code
_entity_poly.pdbx_strand_id
1 'polypeptide(L)'
;MTNTLVTQLNTALHSIVADARLTISSLPKLSLQLWLIDPSTMQRQFSPQETQRLLHEPPYWCFCWASGLALAQWILANPESVAGKRIIDLGAGSGIVALAAKYAGAREAVACDLDAQALLACRANAALNQLELSYSQDLFSETEPY
;
A
#
# COMPACT_ATOMS: atom_id res chain seq x y z
N MET A 1 -15.22 -2.53 9.62
CA MET A 1 -14.56 -1.68 8.59
C MET A 1 -13.43 -2.39 7.87
N THR A 2 -12.42 -2.86 8.55
CA THR A 2 -11.26 -3.53 7.89
C THR A 2 -11.68 -4.74 7.03
N ASN A 3 -12.59 -5.58 7.49
CA ASN A 3 -13.10 -6.72 6.72
C ASN A 3 -13.76 -6.31 5.40
N THR A 4 -14.49 -5.20 5.37
CA THR A 4 -15.14 -4.70 4.14
C THR A 4 -14.11 -4.24 3.11
N LEU A 5 -13.07 -3.51 3.54
CA LEU A 5 -11.99 -3.04 2.67
C LEU A 5 -11.22 -4.22 2.04
N VAL A 6 -10.86 -5.19 2.86
CA VAL A 6 -10.13 -6.38 2.40
C VAL A 6 -10.98 -7.23 1.46
N THR A 7 -12.30 -7.34 1.70
CA THR A 7 -13.22 -8.02 0.79
C THR A 7 -13.27 -7.33 -0.57
N GLN A 8 -13.35 -6.00 -0.61
CA GLN A 8 -13.33 -5.22 -1.86
C GLN A 8 -12.00 -5.42 -2.62
N LEU A 9 -10.87 -5.39 -1.91
CA LEU A 9 -9.55 -5.62 -2.49
C LEU A 9 -9.41 -7.04 -3.05
N ASN A 10 -9.86 -8.06 -2.33
CA ASN A 10 -9.87 -9.43 -2.83
C ASN A 10 -10.77 -9.56 -4.07
N THR A 11 -11.92 -8.90 -4.11
CA THR A 11 -12.78 -8.87 -5.30
C THR A 11 -12.06 -8.25 -6.50
N ALA A 12 -11.39 -7.12 -6.30
CA ALA A 12 -10.58 -6.49 -7.34
C ALA A 12 -9.44 -7.40 -7.82
N LEU A 13 -8.74 -8.05 -6.88
CA LEU A 13 -7.65 -8.98 -7.20
C LEU A 13 -8.15 -10.21 -7.97
N HIS A 14 -9.31 -10.79 -7.59
CA HIS A 14 -9.92 -11.93 -8.28
C HIS A 14 -10.35 -11.59 -9.72
N SER A 15 -10.65 -10.33 -10.03
CA SER A 15 -10.92 -9.92 -11.41
C SER A 15 -9.69 -10.02 -12.32
N ILE A 16 -8.51 -10.02 -11.75
CA ILE A 16 -7.22 -10.11 -12.45
C ILE A 16 -6.70 -11.56 -12.42
N VAL A 17 -6.61 -12.14 -11.22
CA VAL A 17 -6.14 -13.51 -10.97
C VAL A 17 -7.17 -14.23 -10.08
N ALA A 18 -7.86 -15.20 -10.63
CA ALA A 18 -9.08 -15.78 -10.04
C ALA A 18 -8.89 -16.37 -8.62
N ASP A 19 -7.75 -17.00 -8.34
CA ASP A 19 -7.50 -17.67 -7.06
C ASP A 19 -6.58 -16.87 -6.12
N ALA A 20 -6.16 -15.68 -6.55
CA ALA A 20 -5.28 -14.83 -5.73
C ALA A 20 -6.05 -14.28 -4.53
N ARG A 21 -5.37 -14.18 -3.40
CA ARG A 21 -5.94 -13.61 -2.18
C ARG A 21 -4.89 -12.81 -1.43
N LEU A 22 -5.37 -11.90 -0.58
CA LEU A 22 -4.53 -11.14 0.32
C LEU A 22 -4.35 -11.88 1.65
N THR A 23 -3.18 -11.74 2.23
CA THR A 23 -2.84 -12.21 3.58
C THR A 23 -2.10 -11.13 4.34
N ILE A 24 -2.16 -11.18 5.67
CA ILE A 24 -1.38 -10.28 6.51
C ILE A 24 0.08 -10.73 6.46
N SER A 25 0.96 -9.83 6.08
CA SER A 25 2.38 -10.06 5.93
C SER A 25 3.17 -9.16 6.87
N SER A 26 4.06 -9.75 7.66
CA SER A 26 5.07 -9.03 8.43
C SER A 26 6.26 -8.70 7.54
N LEU A 27 6.82 -7.52 7.73
CA LEU A 27 7.92 -7.03 6.90
C LEU A 27 9.25 -7.07 7.66
N PRO A 28 10.38 -7.37 6.99
CA PRO A 28 11.67 -7.42 7.64
C PRO A 28 12.05 -6.10 8.31
N LYS A 29 12.45 -6.16 9.59
CA LYS A 29 12.91 -5.01 10.37
C LYS A 29 11.88 -3.89 10.53
N LEU A 30 10.59 -4.17 10.37
CA LEU A 30 9.49 -3.23 10.58
C LEU A 30 8.50 -3.80 11.58
N SER A 31 7.93 -2.94 12.42
CA SER A 31 6.79 -3.28 13.29
C SER A 31 5.45 -3.14 12.56
N LEU A 32 5.47 -2.85 11.26
CA LEU A 32 4.29 -2.68 10.43
C LEU A 32 3.93 -3.99 9.73
N GLN A 33 2.64 -4.19 9.52
CA GLN A 33 2.09 -5.30 8.74
C GLN A 33 1.28 -4.77 7.56
N LEU A 34 1.24 -5.51 6.48
CA LEU A 34 0.46 -5.16 5.29
C LEU A 34 -0.41 -6.33 4.84
N TRP A 35 -1.57 -6.00 4.27
CA TRP A 35 -2.31 -6.89 3.41
C TRP A 35 -1.61 -6.96 2.06
N LEU A 36 -0.96 -8.07 1.78
CA LEU A 36 -0.25 -8.32 0.52
C LEU A 36 -0.77 -9.61 -0.10
N ILE A 37 -0.48 -9.79 -1.39
CA ILE A 37 -0.84 -11.03 -2.08
C ILE A 37 -0.18 -12.22 -1.39
N ASP A 38 -0.95 -13.30 -1.20
CA ASP A 38 -0.44 -14.56 -0.69
C ASP A 38 0.37 -15.25 -1.78
N PRO A 39 1.71 -15.41 -1.62
CA PRO A 39 2.57 -15.99 -2.63
C PRO A 39 2.16 -17.41 -3.04
N SER A 40 1.53 -18.16 -2.14
CA SER A 40 1.08 -19.53 -2.41
C SER A 40 0.01 -19.58 -3.52
N THR A 41 -0.76 -18.50 -3.69
CA THR A 41 -1.79 -18.39 -4.72
C THR A 41 -1.24 -18.05 -6.11
N MET A 42 0.05 -17.69 -6.19
CA MET A 42 0.74 -17.31 -7.43
C MET A 42 1.64 -18.43 -7.99
N GLN A 43 1.67 -19.60 -7.34
CA GLN A 43 2.57 -20.72 -7.70
C GLN A 43 1.95 -21.66 -8.76
N ARG A 44 1.21 -21.12 -9.71
CA ARG A 44 0.62 -21.85 -10.82
C ARG A 44 0.81 -21.14 -12.15
N GLN A 45 0.57 -21.85 -13.25
CA GLN A 45 0.52 -21.17 -14.54
C GLN A 45 -0.75 -20.31 -14.63
N PHE A 46 -0.57 -19.08 -15.12
CA PHE A 46 -1.69 -18.20 -15.42
C PHE A 46 -2.30 -18.55 -16.77
N SER A 47 -3.61 -18.42 -16.89
CA SER A 47 -4.28 -18.51 -18.18
C SER A 47 -3.82 -17.34 -19.09
N PRO A 48 -3.99 -17.47 -20.41
CA PRO A 48 -3.70 -16.37 -21.34
C PRO A 48 -4.48 -15.09 -20.99
N GLN A 49 -5.72 -15.23 -20.53
CA GLN A 49 -6.57 -14.11 -20.12
C GLN A 49 -6.06 -13.43 -18.83
N GLU A 50 -5.63 -14.22 -17.84
CA GLU A 50 -5.01 -13.66 -16.62
C GLU A 50 -3.71 -12.95 -16.95
N THR A 51 -2.86 -13.53 -17.79
CA THR A 51 -1.61 -12.92 -18.24
C THR A 51 -1.89 -11.57 -18.93
N GLN A 52 -2.89 -11.52 -19.81
CA GLN A 52 -3.27 -10.29 -20.47
C GLN A 52 -3.74 -9.21 -19.49
N ARG A 53 -4.58 -9.58 -18.51
CA ARG A 53 -5.03 -8.63 -17.47
C ARG A 53 -3.88 -8.12 -16.62
N LEU A 54 -2.96 -9.01 -16.19
CA LEU A 54 -1.77 -8.63 -15.44
C LEU A 54 -0.86 -7.65 -16.20
N LEU A 55 -0.80 -7.76 -17.52
CA LEU A 55 -0.03 -6.84 -18.35
C LEU A 55 -0.73 -5.49 -18.56
N HIS A 56 -2.06 -5.45 -18.59
CA HIS A 56 -2.82 -4.22 -18.80
C HIS A 56 -3.08 -3.45 -17.51
N GLU A 57 -3.38 -4.16 -16.43
CA GLU A 57 -3.75 -3.58 -15.12
C GLU A 57 -3.03 -4.31 -13.99
N PRO A 58 -1.69 -4.18 -13.89
CA PRO A 58 -0.95 -4.88 -12.86
C PRO A 58 -1.32 -4.35 -11.48
N PRO A 59 -1.69 -5.24 -10.53
CA PRO A 59 -2.11 -4.83 -9.19
C PRO A 59 -0.89 -4.50 -8.32
N TYR A 60 -0.18 -3.42 -8.63
CA TYR A 60 1.03 -3.01 -7.90
C TYR A 60 0.81 -2.82 -6.41
N TRP A 61 -0.41 -2.46 -6.01
CA TRP A 61 -0.81 -2.21 -4.63
C TRP A 61 -0.81 -3.46 -3.73
N CYS A 62 -0.85 -4.66 -4.29
CA CYS A 62 -0.83 -5.90 -3.50
C CYS A 62 0.58 -6.44 -3.22
N PHE A 63 1.61 -5.67 -3.56
CA PHE A 63 3.02 -6.00 -3.29
C PHE A 63 3.68 -4.94 -2.40
N CYS A 64 4.69 -5.36 -1.64
CA CYS A 64 5.64 -4.44 -1.02
C CYS A 64 6.92 -4.42 -1.86
N TRP A 65 7.10 -3.37 -2.64
CA TRP A 65 8.25 -3.23 -3.52
C TRP A 65 9.51 -2.92 -2.72
N ALA A 66 10.67 -3.42 -3.19
CA ALA A 66 11.93 -3.32 -2.48
C ALA A 66 12.35 -1.88 -2.17
N SER A 67 12.09 -0.94 -3.09
CA SER A 67 12.39 0.49 -2.89
C SER A 67 11.54 1.10 -1.77
N GLY A 68 10.23 0.79 -1.74
CA GLY A 68 9.33 1.24 -0.69
C GLY A 68 9.71 0.65 0.68
N LEU A 69 10.05 -0.64 0.72
CA LEU A 69 10.53 -1.30 1.94
C LEU A 69 11.81 -0.65 2.47
N ALA A 70 12.79 -0.42 1.59
CA ALA A 70 14.06 0.20 1.97
C ALA A 70 13.86 1.63 2.49
N LEU A 71 13.02 2.43 1.84
CA LEU A 71 12.70 3.79 2.29
C LEU A 71 11.95 3.77 3.63
N ALA A 72 10.99 2.88 3.82
CA ALA A 72 10.28 2.72 5.09
C ALA A 72 11.24 2.34 6.23
N GLN A 73 12.16 1.41 6.00
CA GLN A 73 13.19 1.03 6.97
C GLN A 73 14.09 2.22 7.31
N TRP A 74 14.48 2.99 6.31
CA TRP A 74 15.30 4.18 6.51
C TRP A 74 14.57 5.25 7.33
N ILE A 75 13.30 5.53 7.03
CA ILE A 75 12.46 6.49 7.79
C ILE A 75 12.38 6.08 9.25
N LEU A 76 12.13 4.79 9.54
CA LEU A 76 12.03 4.31 10.93
C LEU A 76 13.37 4.35 11.68
N ALA A 77 14.49 4.23 10.95
CA ALA A 77 15.82 4.42 11.51
C ALA A 77 16.21 5.90 11.69
N ASN A 78 15.53 6.81 11.00
CA ASN A 78 15.80 8.26 11.01
C ASN A 78 14.49 9.05 11.18
N PRO A 79 13.77 8.89 12.30
CA PRO A 79 12.42 9.46 12.48
C PRO A 79 12.42 11.00 12.40
N GLU A 80 13.52 11.66 12.73
CA GLU A 80 13.69 13.12 12.60
C GLU A 80 13.54 13.62 11.15
N SER A 81 13.70 12.75 10.18
CA SER A 81 13.49 13.08 8.76
C SER A 81 12.04 13.46 8.45
N VAL A 82 11.08 12.91 9.20
CA VAL A 82 9.64 13.09 8.97
C VAL A 82 8.87 13.63 10.18
N ALA A 83 9.43 13.55 11.38
CA ALA A 83 8.75 13.95 12.62
C ALA A 83 8.23 15.39 12.56
N GLY A 84 6.94 15.57 12.87
CA GLY A 84 6.26 16.87 12.87
C GLY A 84 5.98 17.45 11.48
N LYS A 85 6.42 16.82 10.40
CA LYS A 85 6.26 17.30 9.03
C LYS A 85 4.98 16.77 8.39
N ARG A 86 4.54 17.43 7.33
CA ARG A 86 3.56 16.93 6.38
C ARG A 86 4.31 16.20 5.26
N ILE A 87 3.96 14.96 5.00
CA ILE A 87 4.64 14.07 4.04
C ILE A 87 3.64 13.62 2.99
N ILE A 88 4.08 13.54 1.74
CA ILE A 88 3.33 12.88 0.68
C ILE A 88 4.12 11.68 0.15
N ASP A 89 3.43 10.54 0.03
CA ASP A 89 3.91 9.32 -0.62
C ASP A 89 3.30 9.25 -2.01
N LEU A 90 4.10 9.58 -3.04
CA LEU A 90 3.67 9.60 -4.43
C LEU A 90 3.80 8.22 -5.07
N GLY A 91 2.69 7.70 -5.62
CA GLY A 91 2.63 6.33 -6.08
C GLY A 91 2.64 5.36 -4.89
N ALA A 92 1.76 5.62 -3.93
CA ALA A 92 1.80 4.97 -2.61
C ALA A 92 1.64 3.45 -2.66
N GLY A 93 0.97 2.89 -3.67
CA GLY A 93 0.78 1.45 -3.84
C GLY A 93 0.17 0.80 -2.59
N SER A 94 0.97 -0.01 -1.87
CA SER A 94 0.56 -0.61 -0.60
C SER A 94 0.50 0.38 0.58
N GLY A 95 1.07 1.58 0.43
CA GLY A 95 1.12 2.62 1.45
C GLY A 95 2.24 2.47 2.48
N ILE A 96 3.22 1.58 2.25
CA ILE A 96 4.26 1.28 3.25
C ILE A 96 5.06 2.52 3.66
N VAL A 97 5.36 3.43 2.72
CA VAL A 97 6.16 4.63 3.00
C VAL A 97 5.33 5.65 3.81
N ALA A 98 4.08 5.90 3.41
CA ALA A 98 3.17 6.75 4.18
C ALA A 98 2.94 6.22 5.60
N LEU A 99 2.76 4.91 5.75
CA LEU A 99 2.62 4.25 7.05
C LEU A 99 3.87 4.40 7.91
N ALA A 100 5.05 4.19 7.34
CA ALA A 100 6.32 4.37 8.04
C ALA A 100 6.51 5.83 8.48
N ALA A 101 6.20 6.80 7.63
CA ALA A 101 6.25 8.22 7.96
C ALA A 101 5.31 8.57 9.11
N LYS A 102 4.07 8.08 9.06
CA LYS A 102 3.10 8.31 10.14
C LYS A 102 3.52 7.67 11.45
N TYR A 103 4.00 6.42 11.39
CA TYR A 103 4.51 5.69 12.56
C TYR A 103 5.73 6.39 13.18
N ALA A 104 6.60 7.00 12.36
CA ALA A 104 7.78 7.75 12.79
C ALA A 104 7.46 9.17 13.29
N GLY A 105 6.19 9.56 13.38
CA GLY A 105 5.75 10.82 13.98
C GLY A 105 5.52 11.97 13.00
N ALA A 106 5.30 11.70 11.71
CA ALA A 106 4.83 12.72 10.79
C ALA A 106 3.52 13.33 11.31
N ARG A 107 3.38 14.66 11.24
CA ARG A 107 2.16 15.37 11.60
C ARG A 107 1.00 14.87 10.72
N GLU A 108 1.26 14.77 9.44
CA GLU A 108 0.36 14.21 8.45
C GLU A 108 1.15 13.37 7.44
N ALA A 109 0.60 12.23 7.03
CA ALA A 109 1.11 11.45 5.91
C ALA A 109 -0.01 11.23 4.90
N VAL A 110 0.20 11.70 3.67
CA VAL A 110 -0.75 11.62 2.56
C VAL A 110 -0.31 10.50 1.64
N ALA A 111 -1.12 9.45 1.51
CA ALA A 111 -0.96 8.45 0.46
C ALA A 111 -1.59 8.99 -0.84
N CYS A 112 -0.79 9.22 -1.85
CA CYS A 112 -1.22 9.72 -3.15
C CYS A 112 -0.97 8.67 -4.22
N ASP A 113 -2.03 8.28 -4.93
CA ASP A 113 -1.95 7.32 -6.03
C ASP A 113 -3.08 7.54 -7.02
N LEU A 114 -2.80 7.41 -8.32
CA LEU A 114 -3.82 7.51 -9.38
C LEU A 114 -4.77 6.32 -9.37
N ASP A 115 -4.30 5.15 -8.90
CA ASP A 115 -5.10 3.94 -8.78
C ASP A 115 -5.95 3.98 -7.50
N ALA A 116 -7.27 4.01 -7.68
CA ALA A 116 -8.21 3.96 -6.57
C ALA A 116 -8.09 2.69 -5.72
N GLN A 117 -7.66 1.55 -6.31
CA GLN A 117 -7.41 0.31 -5.58
C GLN A 117 -6.17 0.43 -4.68
N ALA A 118 -5.14 1.16 -5.11
CA ALA A 118 -3.99 1.48 -4.28
C ALA A 118 -4.40 2.29 -3.05
N LEU A 119 -5.24 3.31 -3.21
CA LEU A 119 -5.75 4.08 -2.06
C LEU A 119 -6.63 3.24 -1.13
N LEU A 120 -7.39 2.28 -1.67
CA LEU A 120 -8.14 1.33 -0.88
C LEU A 120 -7.21 0.40 -0.08
N ALA A 121 -6.10 -0.06 -0.70
CA ALA A 121 -5.06 -0.84 -0.02
C ALA A 121 -4.39 -0.03 1.10
N CYS A 122 -4.05 1.23 0.85
CA CYS A 122 -3.52 2.13 1.87
C CYS A 122 -4.48 2.27 3.06
N ARG A 123 -5.79 2.40 2.82
CA ARG A 123 -6.82 2.45 3.89
C ARG A 123 -6.88 1.16 4.71
N ALA A 124 -6.87 0.00 4.04
CA ALA A 124 -6.88 -1.30 4.70
C ALA A 124 -5.61 -1.51 5.55
N ASN A 125 -4.45 -1.12 5.02
CA ASN A 125 -3.17 -1.22 5.71
C ASN A 125 -3.04 -0.22 6.87
N ALA A 126 -3.58 0.99 6.74
CA ALA A 126 -3.65 1.97 7.81
C ALA A 126 -4.52 1.45 8.97
N ALA A 127 -5.69 0.91 8.67
CA ALA A 127 -6.58 0.31 9.66
C ALA A 127 -5.94 -0.90 10.36
N LEU A 128 -5.20 -1.75 9.63
CA LEU A 128 -4.48 -2.90 10.18
C LEU A 128 -3.43 -2.46 11.21
N ASN A 129 -2.74 -1.36 10.96
CA ASN A 129 -1.70 -0.81 11.84
C ASN A 129 -2.21 0.25 12.84
N GLN A 130 -3.51 0.51 12.88
CA GLN A 130 -4.14 1.53 13.74
C GLN A 130 -3.52 2.92 13.53
N LEU A 131 -3.22 3.27 12.29
CA LEU A 131 -2.66 4.55 11.87
C LEU A 131 -3.68 5.32 11.04
N GLU A 132 -3.61 6.65 11.10
CA GLU A 132 -4.42 7.54 10.29
C GLU A 132 -3.58 8.15 9.18
N LEU A 133 -4.04 8.01 7.92
CA LEU A 133 -3.46 8.62 6.74
C LEU A 133 -4.48 9.55 6.08
N SER A 134 -3.99 10.55 5.38
CA SER A 134 -4.75 11.31 4.37
C SER A 134 -4.58 10.65 3.00
N TYR A 135 -5.51 10.91 2.08
CA TYR A 135 -5.52 10.25 0.77
C TYR A 135 -5.79 11.25 -0.34
N SER A 136 -5.07 11.15 -1.44
CA SER A 136 -5.26 11.97 -2.63
C SER A 136 -5.07 11.14 -3.90
N GLN A 137 -5.88 11.40 -4.94
CA GLN A 137 -5.68 10.84 -6.28
C GLN A 137 -4.91 11.79 -7.20
N ASP A 138 -4.72 13.03 -6.78
CA ASP A 138 -4.11 14.07 -7.60
C ASP A 138 -3.21 14.97 -6.76
N LEU A 139 -1.90 14.87 -7.02
CA LEU A 139 -0.91 15.74 -6.38
C LEU A 139 -1.20 17.23 -6.58
N PHE A 140 -1.70 17.60 -7.76
CA PHE A 140 -1.93 19.00 -8.11
C PHE A 140 -3.17 19.60 -7.44
N SER A 141 -4.04 18.76 -6.86
CA SER A 141 -5.16 19.22 -6.02
C SER A 141 -4.75 19.59 -4.60
N GLU A 142 -3.54 19.20 -4.18
CA GLU A 142 -3.02 19.51 -2.87
C GLU A 142 -2.64 20.99 -2.75
N THR A 143 -3.20 21.67 -1.77
CA THR A 143 -3.05 23.14 -1.60
C THR A 143 -2.07 23.52 -0.50
N GLU A 144 -1.72 22.60 0.38
CA GLU A 144 -0.76 22.84 1.46
C GLU A 144 0.63 22.30 1.12
N PRO A 145 1.71 22.97 1.51
CA PRO A 145 3.08 22.50 1.27
C PRO A 145 3.41 21.25 2.09
N TYR A 146 4.31 20.46 1.57
CA TYR A 146 4.88 19.26 2.17
C TYR A 146 6.24 19.53 2.81
#